data_7a74e28c9b1c8f2f7aa7a5d4465969aa
#
_entry.id   7a74e28c9b1c8f2f7aa7a5d4465969aa
#
_cell.length_a   1.000
_cell.length_b   1.000
_cell.length_c   1.000
_cell.angle_alpha   90.00
_cell.angle_beta   90.00
_cell.angle_gamma   90.00
#
_symmetry.space_group_name_H-M   'P 1'
#
loop_
_entity.id
_entity.type
_entity.pdbx_description
1 polymer ?
#
loop_
_entity_poly.entity_id
_entity_poly.type
_entity_poly.pdbx_seq_one_letter_code
_entity_poly.pdbx_strand_id
1 'polypeptide(L)'
;MRHILWSLLLLILTTSCNNDTPSSAKEFSATPSLIEISEIGGECVVEYNLPKYIGTMLPVVVCDTEWITDIDNSQKGKIHLRILPNYSSEEREAIVELRYIETDTRPRVVIRQRGLSGDKLSIEISEVGYSECSVKITPSDNDIRYIAMMAEKRYFTEQGITDEETLLYSDRTLFESYTDKSLEQFLEDSGISMQGTQTKLWQDLSPAKEYVIYTYGIYVNGDNYDRITPVYYTTVSKRLPERSVQNFSATITAEGPEVSFDIMPESWDGYYMVQLVEDSEAGYIEQGLPFTTLNEEQVAEAFFYISDHMYYFEGKSSEEIMQQLGYKGQASFHKTLNANHRYMALIYAIAAEDDNIPMVVSQLQVEYFTTGTVERSDMTFDVEFTNIRPRSVDVCITPSKDETYTAVMMYASSLPEGDKEEQLDYVMSKYAPLELSGIYKEHIDQLPPDTEFIIAVCGYYAGAPTTDLFLYRFTTAKDGKGNNKIVEVRFSAYDMAEVAALEPYYASMMGYADYFLSMEVETLTPSPTLHYELYAKSQYDSYTHEEIRASLLEYAYTSSPDWALCNYGNEYVLCGLAEDEDGYVGEMFVSEPIMFTKEQTSDAAIFVKLYEDYVAY
;
A
#
# COMPACT_ATOMS: atom_id res chain seq x y z
N MET A 1 18.82 40.59 -17.07
CA MET A 1 19.73 41.08 -18.15
C MET A 1 20.31 39.87 -18.82
N ARG A 2 20.03 39.76 -20.08
CA ARG A 2 20.39 38.69 -21.02
C ARG A 2 21.90 38.44 -21.05
N HIS A 3 22.33 37.15 -21.00
CA HIS A 3 23.52 36.72 -21.73
C HIS A 3 23.29 35.33 -22.32
N ILE A 4 22.99 35.34 -23.60
CA ILE A 4 23.05 34.19 -24.50
C ILE A 4 24.55 33.97 -24.79
N LEU A 5 25.10 32.81 -24.43
CA LEU A 5 26.40 32.38 -24.94
C LEU A 5 26.19 31.29 -26.00
N TRP A 6 26.47 31.67 -27.22
CA TRP A 6 26.65 30.79 -28.37
C TRP A 6 27.99 30.06 -28.24
N SER A 7 28.01 28.75 -28.17
CA SER A 7 29.24 28.00 -28.38
C SER A 7 29.51 27.86 -29.87
N LEU A 8 30.62 28.43 -30.26
CA LEU A 8 31.14 28.51 -31.62
C LEU A 8 31.67 27.14 -32.05
N LEU A 9 31.07 26.57 -33.09
CA LEU A 9 31.63 25.47 -33.86
C LEU A 9 32.81 25.97 -34.69
N LEU A 10 34.03 25.56 -34.37
CA LEU A 10 35.23 25.92 -35.13
C LEU A 10 35.36 25.01 -36.35
N LEU A 11 34.91 25.49 -37.50
CA LEU A 11 35.12 24.85 -38.79
C LEU A 11 36.48 25.29 -39.32
N ILE A 12 37.47 24.41 -39.36
CA ILE A 12 38.76 24.69 -40.03
C ILE A 12 38.57 24.40 -41.52
N LEU A 13 38.42 25.48 -42.30
CA LEU A 13 38.50 25.43 -43.75
C LEU A 13 39.98 25.58 -44.18
N THR A 14 40.57 24.51 -44.67
CA THR A 14 41.80 24.63 -45.47
C THR A 14 41.41 24.80 -46.94
N THR A 15 41.54 26.02 -47.44
CA THR A 15 41.49 26.31 -48.89
C THR A 15 42.78 25.87 -49.53
N SER A 16 42.73 24.95 -50.48
CA SER A 16 43.76 24.74 -51.49
C SER A 16 43.16 25.06 -52.85
N CYS A 17 43.78 26.00 -53.58
CA CYS A 17 43.40 26.42 -54.91
C CYS A 17 44.00 25.54 -56.00
N ASN A 18 43.20 25.33 -57.01
CA ASN A 18 43.46 25.16 -58.44
C ASN A 18 44.12 23.89 -59.00
N ASN A 19 43.38 23.17 -59.84
CA ASN A 19 43.62 23.27 -61.30
C ASN A 19 42.45 22.59 -62.01
N ASP A 20 41.94 23.24 -63.06
CA ASP A 20 40.95 22.73 -64.02
C ASP A 20 41.43 21.47 -64.71
N THR A 21 40.69 20.41 -64.58
CA THR A 21 40.69 19.23 -65.46
C THR A 21 39.25 18.72 -65.64
N PRO A 22 38.90 18.14 -66.80
CA PRO A 22 37.52 18.03 -67.22
C PRO A 22 36.75 17.03 -66.38
N SER A 23 35.51 17.41 -66.11
CA SER A 23 34.39 16.60 -65.61
C SER A 23 34.66 15.09 -65.48
N SER A 24 35.25 14.63 -64.40
CA SER A 24 35.18 13.26 -64.00
C SER A 24 33.76 12.97 -63.53
N ALA A 25 33.15 11.87 -64.02
CA ALA A 25 31.87 11.42 -63.52
C ALA A 25 31.91 11.39 -61.97
N LYS A 26 30.94 12.04 -61.32
CA LYS A 26 30.86 12.04 -59.84
C LYS A 26 30.87 10.60 -59.38
N GLU A 27 31.84 10.27 -58.54
CA GLU A 27 31.92 8.93 -57.95
C GLU A 27 30.95 8.84 -56.76
N PHE A 28 30.33 7.65 -56.55
CA PHE A 28 29.48 7.42 -55.38
C PHE A 28 30.35 7.46 -54.13
N SER A 29 30.16 8.49 -53.30
CA SER A 29 30.95 8.73 -52.09
C SER A 29 30.11 9.29 -50.97
N ALA A 30 30.54 9.08 -49.73
CA ALA A 30 29.97 9.66 -48.54
C ALA A 30 31.02 10.42 -47.75
N THR A 31 30.61 11.49 -47.09
CA THR A 31 31.50 12.39 -46.34
C THR A 31 30.79 12.89 -45.10
N PRO A 32 31.47 12.91 -43.94
CA PRO A 32 32.83 12.42 -43.71
C PRO A 32 32.88 10.88 -43.68
N SER A 33 34.06 10.29 -43.85
CA SER A 33 34.25 8.83 -43.74
C SER A 33 34.32 8.36 -42.28
N LEU A 34 34.55 9.25 -41.33
CA LEU A 34 34.55 9.02 -39.90
C LEU A 34 33.81 10.18 -39.21
N ILE A 35 32.90 9.83 -38.32
CA ILE A 35 32.26 10.76 -37.39
C ILE A 35 32.65 10.33 -35.99
N GLU A 36 33.31 11.19 -35.26
CA GLU A 36 33.57 11.05 -33.84
C GLU A 36 32.53 11.83 -33.05
N ILE A 37 31.83 11.16 -32.14
CA ILE A 37 30.78 11.76 -31.34
C ILE A 37 31.04 11.52 -29.85
N SER A 38 30.55 12.44 -29.03
CA SER A 38 30.67 12.29 -27.57
C SER A 38 29.79 11.16 -27.02
N GLU A 39 30.02 10.79 -25.79
CA GLU A 39 29.25 9.82 -25.02
C GLU A 39 27.74 10.15 -24.95
N ILE A 40 27.38 11.42 -24.98
CA ILE A 40 25.99 11.89 -24.89
C ILE A 40 25.20 11.56 -26.19
N GLY A 41 25.91 11.31 -27.29
CA GLY A 41 25.28 11.13 -28.58
C GLY A 41 24.83 12.45 -29.21
N GLY A 42 23.76 12.42 -29.98
CA GLY A 42 23.20 13.58 -30.66
C GLY A 42 22.89 13.33 -32.12
N GLU A 43 22.54 14.39 -32.84
CA GLU A 43 22.27 14.33 -34.28
C GLU A 43 23.55 14.51 -35.08
N CYS A 44 23.69 13.76 -36.15
CA CYS A 44 24.76 13.94 -37.12
C CYS A 44 24.25 13.81 -38.57
N VAL A 45 25.01 14.35 -39.52
CA VAL A 45 24.64 14.36 -40.91
C VAL A 45 25.77 13.77 -41.76
N VAL A 46 25.43 12.82 -42.60
CA VAL A 46 26.30 12.27 -43.62
C VAL A 46 25.91 12.85 -44.98
N GLU A 47 26.84 13.51 -45.67
CA GLU A 47 26.62 13.96 -47.02
C GLU A 47 27.08 12.89 -48.00
N TYR A 48 26.35 12.74 -49.14
CA TYR A 48 26.72 11.79 -50.18
C TYR A 48 26.60 12.40 -51.57
N ASN A 49 27.42 11.92 -52.52
CA ASN A 49 27.33 12.23 -53.92
C ASN A 49 26.99 10.97 -54.71
N LEU A 50 26.12 11.08 -55.71
CA LEU A 50 25.76 9.99 -56.62
C LEU A 50 26.32 10.26 -58.03
N PRO A 51 26.76 9.21 -58.76
CA PRO A 51 27.21 9.37 -60.14
C PRO A 51 26.04 9.86 -61.04
N LYS A 52 24.83 9.38 -60.78
CA LYS A 52 23.60 9.80 -61.45
C LYS A 52 22.40 9.53 -60.56
N TYR A 53 21.45 10.47 -60.52
CA TYR A 53 20.15 10.22 -59.90
C TYR A 53 19.16 9.59 -60.88
N ILE A 54 18.48 8.53 -60.51
CA ILE A 54 17.41 7.89 -61.29
C ILE A 54 16.09 8.34 -60.68
N GLY A 55 15.45 9.31 -61.28
CA GLY A 55 14.18 9.85 -60.83
C GLY A 55 14.26 10.39 -59.40
N THR A 56 13.47 9.83 -58.52
CA THR A 56 13.41 10.15 -57.07
C THR A 56 14.14 9.13 -56.19
N MET A 57 14.83 8.13 -56.80
CA MET A 57 15.54 7.11 -56.03
C MET A 57 16.65 7.70 -55.17
N LEU A 58 16.67 7.30 -53.91
CA LEU A 58 17.68 7.63 -52.90
C LEU A 58 18.49 6.36 -52.57
N PRO A 59 19.73 6.50 -52.09
CA PRO A 59 20.49 5.35 -51.62
C PRO A 59 19.78 4.64 -50.45
N VAL A 60 19.91 3.33 -50.40
CA VAL A 60 19.50 2.54 -49.23
C VAL A 60 20.59 2.68 -48.19
N VAL A 61 20.22 3.05 -46.97
CA VAL A 61 21.12 3.12 -45.83
C VAL A 61 21.03 1.81 -45.05
N VAL A 62 22.17 1.17 -44.83
CA VAL A 62 22.28 -0.07 -44.05
C VAL A 62 23.12 0.19 -42.81
N CYS A 63 22.51 -0.03 -41.65
CA CYS A 63 23.16 0.08 -40.36
C CYS A 63 22.57 -0.99 -39.44
N ASP A 64 23.43 -1.87 -38.93
CA ASP A 64 23.01 -3.02 -38.10
C ASP A 64 23.26 -2.77 -36.60
N THR A 65 22.88 -1.60 -36.12
CA THR A 65 23.04 -1.29 -34.68
C THR A 65 21.81 -0.58 -34.15
N GLU A 66 21.43 -0.91 -32.92
CA GLU A 66 20.25 -0.35 -32.25
C GLU A 66 20.47 1.05 -31.68
N TRP A 67 21.73 1.48 -31.52
CA TRP A 67 22.06 2.79 -30.96
C TRP A 67 22.18 3.92 -32.00
N ILE A 68 21.96 3.62 -33.28
CA ILE A 68 21.77 4.61 -34.35
C ILE A 68 20.32 4.53 -34.80
N THR A 69 19.55 5.57 -34.53
CA THR A 69 18.10 5.65 -34.77
C THR A 69 17.76 6.81 -35.70
N ASP A 70 16.48 6.98 -36.01
CA ASP A 70 15.93 8.11 -36.78
C ASP A 70 16.72 8.37 -38.08
N ILE A 71 17.04 7.29 -38.80
CA ILE A 71 17.77 7.37 -40.06
C ILE A 71 16.85 7.96 -41.12
N ASP A 72 17.07 9.25 -41.43
CA ASP A 72 16.32 9.99 -42.48
C ASP A 72 17.21 10.34 -43.65
N ASN A 73 16.92 9.73 -44.80
CA ASN A 73 17.56 10.00 -46.08
C ASN A 73 16.61 10.68 -47.10
N SER A 74 15.53 11.29 -46.66
CA SER A 74 14.53 11.96 -47.51
C SER A 74 15.09 13.14 -48.29
N GLN A 75 16.13 13.78 -47.75
CA GLN A 75 16.82 14.89 -48.39
C GLN A 75 17.92 14.38 -49.34
N LYS A 76 17.84 14.72 -50.61
CA LYS A 76 18.88 14.36 -51.59
C LYS A 76 20.26 14.90 -51.17
N GLY A 77 21.24 14.01 -51.13
CA GLY A 77 22.63 14.33 -50.77
C GLY A 77 22.93 14.34 -49.30
N LYS A 78 21.94 14.07 -48.44
CA LYS A 78 22.13 14.08 -46.98
C LYS A 78 21.40 12.91 -46.33
N ILE A 79 21.95 12.41 -45.26
CA ILE A 79 21.36 11.45 -44.33
C ILE A 79 21.48 12.02 -42.94
N HIS A 80 20.37 12.16 -42.26
CA HIS A 80 20.32 12.54 -40.87
C HIS A 80 20.26 11.27 -40.01
N LEU A 81 21.01 11.24 -38.94
CA LEU A 81 21.13 10.10 -38.02
C LEU A 81 21.05 10.63 -36.60
N ARG A 82 20.35 9.94 -35.74
CA ARG A 82 20.37 10.16 -34.29
C ARG A 82 21.19 9.08 -33.62
N ILE A 83 22.17 9.49 -32.82
CA ILE A 83 23.06 8.62 -32.06
C ILE A 83 22.59 8.65 -30.62
N LEU A 84 22.21 7.49 -30.08
CA LEU A 84 21.83 7.36 -28.69
C LEU A 84 23.04 7.45 -27.74
N PRO A 85 22.87 7.87 -26.48
CA PRO A 85 23.97 7.94 -25.51
C PRO A 85 24.68 6.59 -25.35
N ASN A 86 26.00 6.64 -25.14
CA ASN A 86 26.81 5.48 -24.77
C ASN A 86 27.10 5.50 -23.27
N TYR A 87 26.39 4.70 -22.54
CA TYR A 87 26.52 4.58 -21.07
C TYR A 87 27.61 3.62 -20.62
N SER A 88 28.23 2.89 -21.58
CA SER A 88 29.40 2.04 -21.29
C SER A 88 30.65 2.87 -21.12
N SER A 89 31.59 2.41 -20.31
CA SER A 89 32.94 2.98 -20.25
C SER A 89 33.77 2.76 -21.50
N GLU A 90 33.33 1.83 -22.38
CA GLU A 90 34.04 1.47 -23.59
C GLU A 90 33.53 2.27 -24.79
N GLU A 91 34.48 2.65 -25.66
CA GLU A 91 34.14 3.22 -26.97
C GLU A 91 33.41 2.20 -27.82
N ARG A 92 32.41 2.63 -28.59
CA ARG A 92 31.71 1.80 -29.55
C ARG A 92 31.78 2.36 -30.96
N GLU A 93 31.72 1.47 -31.93
CA GLU A 93 31.84 1.81 -33.36
C GLU A 93 30.72 1.13 -34.16
N ALA A 94 30.18 1.84 -35.13
CA ALA A 94 29.23 1.34 -36.10
C ALA A 94 29.59 1.77 -37.51
N ILE A 95 29.13 1.00 -38.49
CA ILE A 95 29.32 1.29 -39.88
C ILE A 95 27.96 1.59 -40.51
N VAL A 96 27.84 2.77 -41.12
CA VAL A 96 26.72 3.14 -41.98
C VAL A 96 27.15 2.94 -43.43
N GLU A 97 26.56 1.96 -44.11
CA GLU A 97 26.85 1.63 -45.52
C GLU A 97 25.74 2.15 -46.43
N LEU A 98 26.12 2.77 -47.53
CA LEU A 98 25.19 3.24 -48.55
C LEU A 98 25.22 2.33 -49.76
N ARG A 99 24.04 1.94 -50.26
CA ARG A 99 23.86 1.12 -51.45
C ARG A 99 23.00 1.85 -52.47
N TYR A 100 23.43 1.83 -53.72
CA TYR A 100 22.68 2.46 -54.79
C TYR A 100 22.66 1.58 -56.04
N ILE A 101 21.53 1.52 -56.72
CA ILE A 101 21.27 0.55 -57.80
C ILE A 101 22.20 0.71 -59.01
N GLU A 102 22.70 1.93 -59.27
CA GLU A 102 23.54 2.24 -60.44
C GLU A 102 25.03 1.91 -60.25
N THR A 103 25.45 1.43 -59.10
CA THR A 103 26.87 1.18 -58.82
C THR A 103 27.08 0.10 -57.79
N ASP A 104 28.12 -0.70 -57.97
CA ASP A 104 28.60 -1.67 -56.98
C ASP A 104 29.43 -1.03 -55.88
N THR A 105 29.77 0.25 -56.02
CA THR A 105 30.47 0.99 -54.95
C THR A 105 29.56 1.16 -53.76
N ARG A 106 30.09 0.87 -52.57
CA ARG A 106 29.37 0.94 -51.27
C ARG A 106 30.14 1.83 -50.32
N PRO A 107 29.90 3.17 -50.34
CA PRO A 107 30.52 4.08 -49.41
C PRO A 107 30.14 3.69 -47.98
N ARG A 108 31.09 3.80 -47.06
CA ARG A 108 30.96 3.51 -45.64
C ARG A 108 31.39 4.72 -44.83
N VAL A 109 30.60 5.00 -43.83
CA VAL A 109 30.90 6.01 -42.79
C VAL A 109 31.02 5.26 -41.48
N VAL A 110 32.14 5.44 -40.81
CA VAL A 110 32.35 4.90 -39.48
C VAL A 110 31.84 5.95 -38.48
N ILE A 111 30.99 5.54 -37.58
CA ILE A 111 30.57 6.36 -36.44
C ILE A 111 31.22 5.77 -35.22
N ARG A 112 32.08 6.55 -34.58
CA ARG A 112 32.79 6.19 -33.36
C ARG A 112 32.29 7.05 -32.22
N GLN A 113 31.74 6.39 -31.20
CA GLN A 113 31.22 7.07 -30.03
C GLN A 113 32.07 6.73 -28.82
N ARG A 114 32.56 7.77 -28.15
CA ARG A 114 33.31 7.60 -26.92
C ARG A 114 32.45 6.92 -25.86
N GLY A 115 33.10 6.13 -25.03
CA GLY A 115 32.52 5.66 -23.79
C GLY A 115 32.50 6.74 -22.72
N LEU A 116 31.65 6.58 -21.75
CA LEU A 116 31.55 7.48 -20.61
C LEU A 116 32.85 7.39 -19.79
N SER A 117 33.69 8.41 -19.85
CA SER A 117 34.98 8.42 -19.16
C SER A 117 34.92 9.14 -17.81
N GLY A 118 35.50 8.51 -16.80
CA GLY A 118 35.68 9.05 -15.45
C GLY A 118 34.47 8.85 -14.54
N ASP A 119 34.70 8.85 -13.25
CA ASP A 119 33.67 8.82 -12.22
C ASP A 119 32.90 10.16 -12.25
N LYS A 120 31.66 10.11 -12.72
CA LYS A 120 30.78 11.31 -12.82
C LYS A 120 30.05 11.61 -11.53
N LEU A 121 29.83 10.60 -10.72
CA LEU A 121 29.19 10.69 -9.40
C LEU A 121 29.99 9.82 -8.41
N SER A 122 30.15 10.30 -7.19
CA SER A 122 30.69 9.51 -6.08
C SER A 122 29.73 9.47 -4.92
N ILE A 123 29.67 8.32 -4.24
CA ILE A 123 28.83 8.08 -3.07
C ILE A 123 29.77 7.87 -1.88
N GLU A 124 29.59 8.66 -0.84
CA GLU A 124 30.32 8.56 0.42
C GLU A 124 29.32 8.40 1.57
N ILE A 125 29.42 7.27 2.29
CA ILE A 125 28.63 7.04 3.50
C ILE A 125 29.33 7.79 4.63
N SER A 126 28.68 8.77 5.24
CA SER A 126 29.25 9.59 6.29
C SER A 126 28.92 9.08 7.69
N GLU A 127 27.68 8.67 7.92
CA GLU A 127 27.21 8.17 9.20
C GLU A 127 26.23 7.00 9.01
N VAL A 128 26.31 6.01 9.88
CA VAL A 128 25.42 4.85 9.90
C VAL A 128 24.97 4.63 11.33
N GLY A 129 23.72 4.99 11.61
CA GLY A 129 23.04 4.72 12.87
C GLY A 129 22.27 3.40 12.86
N TYR A 130 21.38 3.20 13.81
CA TYR A 130 20.49 2.01 13.88
C TYR A 130 19.34 2.11 12.87
N SER A 131 18.68 3.27 12.80
CA SER A 131 17.53 3.53 11.93
C SER A 131 17.80 4.57 10.85
N GLU A 132 18.97 5.16 10.80
CA GLU A 132 19.32 6.21 9.85
C GLU A 132 20.65 5.99 9.16
N CYS A 133 20.82 6.62 8.01
CA CYS A 133 22.06 6.61 7.25
C CYS A 133 22.25 7.96 6.53
N SER A 134 23.37 8.61 6.79
CA SER A 134 23.76 9.85 6.12
C SER A 134 24.71 9.57 4.96
N VAL A 135 24.35 10.01 3.79
CA VAL A 135 25.10 9.74 2.55
C VAL A 135 25.35 11.04 1.78
N LYS A 136 26.60 11.25 1.44
CA LYS A 136 27.03 12.38 0.61
C LYS A 136 27.26 11.91 -0.82
N ILE A 137 26.61 12.58 -1.77
CA ILE A 137 26.78 12.36 -3.20
C ILE A 137 27.45 13.59 -3.81
N THR A 138 28.52 13.36 -4.56
CA THR A 138 29.29 14.43 -5.18
C THR A 138 29.39 14.18 -6.68
N PRO A 139 28.79 15.04 -7.53
CA PRO A 139 28.98 15.00 -8.96
C PRO A 139 30.33 15.63 -9.36
N SER A 140 30.93 15.14 -10.44
CA SER A 140 32.15 15.72 -11.02
C SER A 140 31.91 17.09 -11.64
N ASP A 141 30.66 17.38 -11.98
CA ASP A 141 30.18 18.68 -12.50
C ASP A 141 28.88 19.02 -11.77
N ASN A 142 28.81 20.20 -11.17
CA ASN A 142 27.65 20.65 -10.41
C ASN A 142 26.40 20.90 -11.27
N ASP A 143 26.52 20.91 -12.58
CA ASP A 143 25.39 21.02 -13.49
C ASP A 143 24.71 19.67 -13.75
N ILE A 144 25.32 18.56 -13.33
CA ILE A 144 24.70 17.24 -13.41
C ILE A 144 23.54 17.17 -12.41
N ARG A 145 22.34 16.99 -12.94
CA ARG A 145 21.18 16.55 -12.16
C ARG A 145 21.20 15.03 -12.05
N TYR A 146 20.94 14.49 -10.87
CA TYR A 146 21.00 13.04 -10.63
C TYR A 146 19.89 12.59 -9.72
N ILE A 147 19.56 11.30 -9.83
CA ILE A 147 18.65 10.59 -8.93
C ILE A 147 19.49 9.92 -7.85
N ALA A 148 19.01 9.95 -6.60
CA ALA A 148 19.59 9.22 -5.49
C ALA A 148 18.51 8.46 -4.74
N MET A 149 18.63 7.14 -4.72
CA MET A 149 17.68 6.23 -4.10
C MET A 149 18.38 5.24 -3.17
N MET A 150 17.61 4.76 -2.20
CA MET A 150 18.01 3.70 -1.28
C MET A 150 16.86 2.69 -1.20
N ALA A 151 17.19 1.42 -1.26
CA ALA A 151 16.25 0.34 -1.03
C ALA A 151 16.92 -0.80 -0.26
N GLU A 152 16.14 -1.56 0.50
CA GLU A 152 16.63 -2.77 1.15
C GLU A 152 17.14 -3.76 0.09
N LYS A 153 18.28 -4.37 0.33
CA LYS A 153 18.93 -5.27 -0.66
C LYS A 153 18.03 -6.42 -1.08
N ARG A 154 17.18 -6.94 -0.19
CA ARG A 154 16.22 -8.00 -0.53
C ARG A 154 15.23 -7.57 -1.61
N TYR A 155 14.83 -6.28 -1.64
CA TYR A 155 13.93 -5.74 -2.64
C TYR A 155 14.44 -5.99 -4.05
N PHE A 156 15.74 -5.82 -4.28
CA PHE A 156 16.34 -6.09 -5.60
C PHE A 156 16.16 -7.54 -6.02
N THR A 157 16.32 -8.48 -5.09
CA THR A 157 16.13 -9.91 -5.36
C THR A 157 14.67 -10.25 -5.62
N GLU A 158 13.75 -9.73 -4.82
CA GLU A 158 12.31 -9.97 -4.91
C GLU A 158 11.71 -9.38 -6.20
N GLN A 159 12.21 -8.23 -6.64
CA GLN A 159 11.78 -7.58 -7.89
C GLN A 159 12.54 -8.07 -9.14
N GLY A 160 13.45 -9.01 -8.99
CA GLY A 160 14.26 -9.54 -10.09
C GLY A 160 15.21 -8.52 -10.70
N ILE A 161 15.65 -7.52 -9.91
CA ILE A 161 16.62 -6.50 -10.34
C ILE A 161 18.01 -7.11 -10.25
N THR A 162 18.58 -7.51 -11.38
CA THR A 162 19.86 -8.21 -11.44
C THR A 162 20.96 -7.39 -12.11
N ASP A 163 20.61 -6.36 -12.84
CA ASP A 163 21.52 -5.49 -13.61
C ASP A 163 20.98 -4.06 -13.74
N GLU A 164 21.75 -3.20 -14.39
CA GLU A 164 21.36 -1.80 -14.60
C GLU A 164 20.10 -1.64 -15.46
N GLU A 165 19.86 -2.52 -16.41
CA GLU A 165 18.72 -2.42 -17.33
C GLU A 165 17.42 -2.69 -16.56
N THR A 166 17.39 -3.76 -15.76
CA THR A 166 16.24 -4.10 -14.91
C THR A 166 16.00 -3.05 -13.82
N LEU A 167 17.05 -2.45 -13.26
CA LEU A 167 16.91 -1.34 -12.30
C LEU A 167 16.27 -0.12 -12.95
N LEU A 168 16.78 0.32 -14.08
CA LEU A 168 16.24 1.48 -14.79
C LEU A 168 14.81 1.28 -15.28
N TYR A 169 14.47 0.03 -15.64
CA TYR A 169 13.10 -0.33 -15.97
C TYR A 169 12.18 -0.22 -14.74
N SER A 170 12.63 -0.70 -13.59
CA SER A 170 11.90 -0.60 -12.32
C SER A 170 11.68 0.86 -11.93
N ASP A 171 12.72 1.71 -11.99
CA ASP A 171 12.61 3.14 -11.68
C ASP A 171 11.66 3.86 -12.64
N ARG A 172 11.73 3.55 -13.94
CA ARG A 172 10.82 4.13 -14.93
C ARG A 172 9.37 3.75 -14.65
N THR A 173 9.11 2.48 -14.36
CA THR A 173 7.77 2.00 -13.99
C THR A 173 7.25 2.70 -12.74
N LEU A 174 8.11 2.90 -11.74
CA LEU A 174 7.77 3.66 -10.53
C LEU A 174 7.38 5.10 -10.88
N PHE A 175 8.18 5.80 -11.68
CA PHE A 175 7.91 7.19 -12.04
C PHE A 175 6.65 7.33 -12.90
N GLU A 176 6.41 6.40 -13.81
CA GLU A 176 5.20 6.36 -14.64
C GLU A 176 3.92 6.02 -13.85
N SER A 177 4.03 5.41 -12.67
CA SER A 177 2.88 5.10 -11.83
C SER A 177 2.24 6.33 -11.16
N TYR A 178 2.97 7.45 -11.08
CA TYR A 178 2.48 8.72 -10.55
C TYR A 178 1.85 9.58 -11.64
N THR A 179 0.65 9.20 -12.08
CA THR A 179 -0.02 9.78 -13.26
C THR A 179 -0.59 11.18 -13.07
N ASP A 180 -0.70 11.67 -11.82
CA ASP A 180 -1.35 12.95 -11.50
C ASP A 180 -0.42 14.17 -11.61
N LYS A 181 0.88 13.93 -11.84
CA LYS A 181 1.92 14.97 -11.90
C LYS A 181 2.80 14.77 -13.12
N SER A 182 3.37 15.87 -13.65
CA SER A 182 4.45 15.74 -14.61
C SER A 182 5.67 15.08 -13.95
N LEU A 183 6.53 14.43 -14.74
CA LEU A 183 7.78 13.84 -14.24
C LEU A 183 8.62 14.86 -13.47
N GLU A 184 8.70 16.09 -13.97
CA GLU A 184 9.46 17.18 -13.32
C GLU A 184 8.93 17.48 -11.92
N GLN A 185 7.61 17.63 -11.77
CA GLN A 185 6.97 17.85 -10.47
C GLN A 185 7.15 16.67 -9.53
N PHE A 186 7.03 15.44 -10.04
CA PHE A 186 7.27 14.24 -9.24
C PHE A 186 8.71 14.19 -8.71
N LEU A 187 9.71 14.45 -9.57
CA LEU A 187 11.12 14.43 -9.18
C LEU A 187 11.47 15.52 -8.15
N GLU A 188 10.83 16.67 -8.22
CA GLU A 188 10.99 17.75 -7.25
C GLU A 188 10.33 17.41 -5.90
N ASP A 189 9.07 17.00 -5.92
CA ASP A 189 8.27 16.75 -4.71
C ASP A 189 8.77 15.52 -3.92
N SER A 190 9.24 14.49 -4.61
CA SER A 190 9.75 13.26 -3.99
C SER A 190 11.13 13.41 -3.33
N GLY A 191 11.86 14.49 -3.67
CA GLY A 191 13.22 14.72 -3.17
C GLY A 191 14.24 13.65 -3.57
N ILE A 192 13.95 12.86 -4.62
CA ILE A 192 14.89 11.87 -5.18
C ILE A 192 15.84 12.47 -6.20
N SER A 193 15.48 13.61 -6.79
CA SER A 193 16.28 14.33 -7.76
C SER A 193 17.10 15.43 -7.07
N MET A 194 18.40 15.46 -7.36
CA MET A 194 19.37 16.34 -6.73
C MET A 194 20.28 16.97 -7.76
N GLN A 195 20.93 18.07 -7.39
CA GLN A 195 21.97 18.75 -8.20
C GLN A 195 23.07 19.28 -7.29
N GLY A 196 24.32 19.28 -7.76
CA GLY A 196 25.49 19.65 -6.98
C GLY A 196 25.80 18.65 -5.87
N THR A 197 26.77 18.96 -5.02
CA THR A 197 27.10 18.11 -3.88
C THR A 197 26.01 18.21 -2.81
N GLN A 198 25.40 17.08 -2.47
CA GLN A 198 24.34 16.98 -1.46
C GLN A 198 24.65 15.89 -0.45
N THR A 199 24.24 16.13 0.79
CA THR A 199 24.19 15.10 1.84
C THR A 199 22.73 14.83 2.15
N LYS A 200 22.29 13.58 2.00
CA LYS A 200 20.93 13.12 2.28
C LYS A 200 20.95 12.24 3.51
N LEU A 201 20.07 12.53 4.44
CA LEU A 201 19.77 11.66 5.58
C LEU A 201 18.55 10.81 5.21
N TRP A 202 18.71 9.49 5.19
CA TRP A 202 17.61 8.53 5.19
C TRP A 202 17.32 8.10 6.60
N GLN A 203 16.05 8.18 7.00
CA GLN A 203 15.53 7.80 8.30
C GLN A 203 14.56 6.61 8.17
N ASP A 204 14.07 6.10 9.27
CA ASP A 204 13.11 4.99 9.35
C ASP A 204 13.62 3.69 8.68
N LEU A 205 14.92 3.47 8.73
CA LEU A 205 15.56 2.28 8.18
C LEU A 205 15.60 1.17 9.23
N SER A 206 15.18 -0.04 8.85
CA SER A 206 15.25 -1.20 9.73
C SER A 206 16.70 -1.52 10.12
N PRO A 207 16.97 -1.77 11.41
CA PRO A 207 18.30 -2.20 11.86
C PRO A 207 18.66 -3.59 11.33
N ALA A 208 19.93 -3.90 11.31
CA ALA A 208 20.48 -5.18 10.82
C ALA A 208 20.17 -5.55 9.37
N LYS A 209 19.62 -4.65 8.58
CA LYS A 209 19.35 -4.88 7.16
C LYS A 209 20.47 -4.29 6.30
N GLU A 210 20.72 -4.93 5.16
CA GLU A 210 21.56 -4.38 4.10
C GLU A 210 20.71 -3.52 3.17
N TYR A 211 21.20 -2.32 2.92
CA TYR A 211 20.61 -1.38 1.95
C TYR A 211 21.55 -1.16 0.79
N VAL A 212 20.99 -1.03 -0.39
CA VAL A 212 21.68 -0.59 -1.60
C VAL A 212 21.33 0.87 -1.83
N ILE A 213 22.35 1.69 -1.91
CA ILE A 213 22.25 3.09 -2.29
C ILE A 213 22.74 3.19 -3.72
N TYR A 214 21.96 3.79 -4.59
CA TYR A 214 22.37 3.99 -5.98
C TYR A 214 22.03 5.38 -6.47
N THR A 215 22.80 5.83 -7.44
CA THR A 215 22.66 7.15 -8.08
C THR A 215 23.08 7.09 -9.53
N TYR A 216 22.43 7.86 -10.35
CA TYR A 216 22.79 8.09 -11.75
C TYR A 216 22.33 9.47 -12.23
N GLY A 217 23.10 10.08 -13.13
CA GLY A 217 22.76 11.35 -13.73
C GLY A 217 21.64 11.24 -14.74
N ILE A 218 20.78 12.26 -14.79
CA ILE A 218 19.62 12.33 -15.67
C ILE A 218 19.55 13.65 -16.43
N TYR A 219 18.93 13.58 -17.60
CA TYR A 219 18.45 14.73 -18.36
C TYR A 219 16.94 14.57 -18.58
N VAL A 220 16.14 15.51 -18.06
CA VAL A 220 14.68 15.48 -18.20
C VAL A 220 14.28 16.17 -19.50
N ASN A 221 13.43 15.48 -20.29
CA ASN A 221 12.90 15.96 -21.56
C ASN A 221 11.38 15.75 -21.62
N GLY A 222 10.63 16.75 -21.17
CA GLY A 222 9.18 16.66 -21.02
C GLY A 222 8.77 15.62 -19.95
N ASP A 223 7.95 14.65 -20.34
CA ASP A 223 7.49 13.58 -19.46
C ASP A 223 8.43 12.38 -19.43
N ASN A 224 9.61 12.48 -20.05
CA ASN A 224 10.63 11.43 -20.07
C ASN A 224 11.96 11.93 -19.51
N TYR A 225 12.84 11.00 -19.19
CA TYR A 225 14.22 11.31 -18.86
C TYR A 225 15.19 10.37 -19.59
N ASP A 226 16.36 10.90 -19.91
CA ASP A 226 17.48 10.12 -20.40
C ASP A 226 18.54 10.01 -19.31
N ARG A 227 19.08 8.81 -19.11
CA ARG A 227 20.23 8.60 -18.25
C ARG A 227 21.49 9.16 -18.93
N ILE A 228 22.31 9.92 -18.20
CA ILE A 228 23.53 10.56 -18.73
C ILE A 228 24.82 10.10 -18.05
N THR A 229 24.74 9.19 -17.06
CA THR A 229 25.91 8.57 -16.41
C THR A 229 25.67 7.07 -16.20
N PRO A 230 26.69 6.24 -15.92
CA PRO A 230 26.49 4.91 -15.35
C PRO A 230 25.72 4.99 -14.03
N VAL A 231 25.22 3.84 -13.58
CA VAL A 231 24.66 3.70 -12.22
C VAL A 231 25.79 3.41 -11.25
N TYR A 232 25.88 4.20 -10.19
CA TYR A 232 26.84 4.02 -9.13
C TYR A 232 26.14 3.40 -7.93
N TYR A 233 26.75 2.37 -7.32
CA TYR A 233 26.18 1.64 -6.22
C TYR A 233 27.11 1.67 -5.01
N THR A 234 26.52 1.63 -3.83
CA THR A 234 27.19 1.25 -2.60
C THR A 234 26.21 0.47 -1.72
N THR A 235 26.74 -0.31 -0.79
CA THR A 235 25.93 -1.02 0.19
C THR A 235 26.26 -0.52 1.58
N VAL A 236 25.26 -0.52 2.45
CA VAL A 236 25.42 -0.22 3.86
C VAL A 236 24.67 -1.25 4.68
N SER A 237 25.33 -1.79 5.69
CA SER A 237 24.70 -2.65 6.69
C SER A 237 24.45 -1.82 7.94
N LYS A 238 23.22 -1.80 8.40
CA LYS A 238 22.84 -1.06 9.59
C LYS A 238 23.46 -1.73 10.83
N ARG A 239 23.84 -0.89 11.78
CA ARG A 239 24.42 -1.37 13.04
C ARG A 239 23.35 -2.01 13.92
N LEU A 240 23.77 -2.99 14.71
CA LEU A 240 23.03 -3.51 15.85
C LEU A 240 23.83 -3.25 17.13
N PRO A 241 23.17 -3.03 18.28
CA PRO A 241 23.82 -3.00 19.55
C PRO A 241 24.45 -4.37 19.86
N GLU A 242 25.62 -4.36 20.50
CA GLU A 242 26.18 -5.58 21.07
C GLU A 242 25.27 -6.09 22.18
N ARG A 243 24.82 -7.34 22.07
CA ARG A 243 23.96 -7.98 23.06
C ARG A 243 24.77 -8.59 24.18
N SER A 244 24.59 -8.07 25.38
CA SER A 244 25.19 -8.62 26.60
C SER A 244 24.41 -9.82 27.12
N VAL A 245 25.06 -10.67 27.91
CA VAL A 245 24.34 -11.69 28.67
C VAL A 245 23.83 -11.05 29.96
N GLN A 246 22.51 -11.00 30.10
CA GLN A 246 21.82 -10.56 31.32
C GLN A 246 20.99 -11.72 31.86
N ASN A 247 21.01 -11.91 33.16
CA ASN A 247 20.23 -12.96 33.82
C ASN A 247 19.09 -12.32 34.62
N PHE A 248 17.94 -12.94 34.52
CA PHE A 248 16.74 -12.55 35.27
C PHE A 248 16.26 -13.74 36.11
N SER A 249 16.08 -13.54 37.39
CA SER A 249 15.37 -14.50 38.25
C SER A 249 13.89 -14.39 37.92
N ALA A 250 13.30 -15.45 37.38
CA ALA A 250 11.89 -15.47 37.01
C ALA A 250 11.16 -16.59 37.78
N THR A 251 10.12 -16.23 38.52
CA THR A 251 9.19 -17.17 39.14
C THR A 251 7.83 -17.00 38.48
N ILE A 252 7.37 -18.04 37.81
CA ILE A 252 6.08 -18.05 37.10
C ILE A 252 5.23 -19.14 37.74
N THR A 253 4.05 -18.76 38.23
CA THR A 253 3.11 -19.67 38.89
C THR A 253 1.75 -19.60 38.19
N ALA A 254 1.30 -20.71 37.61
CA ALA A 254 0.01 -20.83 36.98
C ALA A 254 -0.98 -21.58 37.88
N GLU A 255 -2.09 -20.95 38.19
CA GLU A 255 -3.25 -21.55 38.87
C GLU A 255 -4.44 -21.53 37.90
N GLY A 256 -4.61 -22.62 37.15
CA GLY A 256 -5.51 -22.60 35.99
C GLY A 256 -5.02 -21.64 34.91
N PRO A 257 -5.88 -20.75 34.37
CA PRO A 257 -5.51 -19.71 33.42
C PRO A 257 -4.89 -18.47 34.08
N GLU A 258 -4.98 -18.35 35.40
CA GLU A 258 -4.41 -17.24 36.18
C GLU A 258 -2.92 -17.46 36.38
N VAL A 259 -2.10 -16.53 35.91
CA VAL A 259 -0.64 -16.66 35.99
C VAL A 259 -0.03 -15.45 36.70
N SER A 260 0.76 -15.75 37.71
CA SER A 260 1.54 -14.77 38.48
C SER A 260 2.99 -14.79 38.03
N PHE A 261 3.53 -13.63 37.85
CA PHE A 261 4.92 -13.41 37.42
C PHE A 261 5.65 -12.59 38.49
N ASP A 262 6.79 -13.09 38.92
CA ASP A 262 7.76 -12.37 39.73
C ASP A 262 9.11 -12.42 39.02
N ILE A 263 9.57 -11.31 38.48
CA ILE A 263 10.78 -11.21 37.68
C ILE A 263 11.69 -10.14 38.27
N MET A 264 12.96 -10.49 38.46
CA MET A 264 13.97 -9.61 39.01
C MET A 264 15.28 -9.75 38.24
N PRO A 265 15.84 -8.65 37.69
CA PRO A 265 17.16 -8.67 37.10
C PRO A 265 18.25 -8.95 38.16
N GLU A 266 19.24 -9.81 37.85
CA GLU A 266 20.33 -10.11 38.78
C GLU A 266 21.39 -9.01 38.87
N SER A 267 21.68 -8.37 37.73
CA SER A 267 22.75 -7.37 37.62
C SER A 267 22.41 -6.17 36.74
N TRP A 268 21.24 -6.20 36.05
CA TRP A 268 20.81 -5.12 35.18
C TRP A 268 20.01 -4.05 35.98
N ASP A 269 20.41 -2.79 35.84
CA ASP A 269 19.76 -1.66 36.51
C ASP A 269 18.93 -0.77 35.57
N GLY A 270 18.93 -1.09 34.27
CA GLY A 270 18.13 -0.45 33.22
C GLY A 270 16.73 -1.05 33.10
N TYR A 271 16.09 -0.70 31.98
CA TYR A 271 14.78 -1.25 31.62
C TYR A 271 14.91 -2.63 30.97
N TYR A 272 13.90 -3.47 31.15
CA TYR A 272 13.78 -4.76 30.47
C TYR A 272 12.34 -5.05 30.10
N MET A 273 12.17 -5.82 29.04
CA MET A 273 10.89 -6.26 28.52
C MET A 273 10.52 -7.63 29.08
N VAL A 274 9.23 -7.84 29.30
CA VAL A 274 8.66 -9.17 29.52
C VAL A 274 7.51 -9.32 28.52
N GLN A 275 7.76 -10.08 27.46
CA GLN A 275 6.78 -10.34 26.43
C GLN A 275 6.23 -11.75 26.59
N LEU A 276 4.90 -11.87 26.67
CA LEU A 276 4.23 -13.18 26.79
C LEU A 276 3.76 -13.60 25.41
N VAL A 277 4.18 -14.77 24.98
CA VAL A 277 3.87 -15.30 23.64
C VAL A 277 3.35 -16.71 23.81
N GLU A 278 2.20 -17.01 23.23
CA GLU A 278 1.74 -18.41 23.13
C GLU A 278 2.69 -19.18 22.20
N ASP A 279 3.11 -20.38 22.63
CA ASP A 279 4.03 -21.24 21.88
C ASP A 279 3.29 -21.94 20.72
N SER A 280 2.78 -21.13 19.80
CA SER A 280 2.06 -21.56 18.60
C SER A 280 2.30 -20.58 17.45
N GLU A 281 2.07 -21.02 16.22
CA GLU A 281 2.18 -20.13 15.04
C GLU A 281 1.22 -18.94 15.13
N ALA A 282 0.01 -19.14 15.64
CA ALA A 282 -0.96 -18.08 15.85
C ALA A 282 -0.46 -17.06 16.90
N GLY A 283 0.10 -17.53 18.01
CA GLY A 283 0.65 -16.68 19.06
C GLY A 283 1.85 -15.86 18.59
N TYR A 284 2.69 -16.38 17.72
CA TYR A 284 3.77 -15.61 17.11
C TYR A 284 3.23 -14.50 16.21
N ILE A 285 2.26 -14.81 15.36
CA ILE A 285 1.63 -13.83 14.45
C ILE A 285 0.94 -12.72 15.24
N GLU A 286 0.20 -13.07 16.29
CA GLU A 286 -0.50 -12.11 17.17
C GLU A 286 0.47 -11.09 17.80
N GLN A 287 1.68 -11.54 18.13
CA GLN A 287 2.71 -10.68 18.68
C GLN A 287 3.58 -9.97 17.61
N GLY A 288 3.18 -10.01 16.34
CA GLY A 288 3.93 -9.41 15.25
C GLY A 288 5.24 -10.16 14.93
N LEU A 289 5.32 -11.44 15.27
CA LEU A 289 6.48 -12.29 15.07
C LEU A 289 6.19 -13.27 13.90
N PRO A 290 6.51 -12.93 12.64
CA PRO A 290 6.10 -13.71 11.46
C PRO A 290 6.98 -14.93 11.24
N PHE A 291 7.01 -15.88 12.18
CA PHE A 291 7.82 -17.10 12.08
C PHE A 291 7.17 -18.28 12.81
N THR A 292 7.56 -19.46 12.45
CA THR A 292 7.07 -20.73 13.05
C THR A 292 7.94 -21.23 14.21
N THR A 293 9.10 -20.62 14.42
CA THR A 293 10.05 -20.97 15.48
C THR A 293 10.65 -19.68 16.05
N LEU A 294 10.93 -19.68 17.36
CA LEU A 294 11.52 -18.53 18.04
C LEU A 294 12.84 -18.12 17.37
N ASN A 295 12.93 -16.85 17.01
CA ASN A 295 14.11 -16.23 16.42
C ASN A 295 14.42 -14.92 17.14
N GLU A 296 15.56 -14.88 17.84
CA GLU A 296 15.99 -13.75 18.66
C GLU A 296 16.15 -12.46 17.85
N GLU A 297 16.62 -12.54 16.60
CA GLU A 297 16.78 -11.37 15.73
C GLU A 297 15.41 -10.76 15.37
N GLN A 298 14.42 -11.60 15.07
CA GLN A 298 13.08 -11.14 14.74
C GLN A 298 12.34 -10.54 15.94
N VAL A 299 12.59 -11.06 17.16
CA VAL A 299 12.08 -10.45 18.40
C VAL A 299 12.65 -9.04 18.57
N ALA A 300 13.97 -8.88 18.35
CA ALA A 300 14.60 -7.57 18.43
C ALA A 300 14.11 -6.61 17.33
N GLU A 301 13.87 -7.13 16.14
CA GLU A 301 13.31 -6.37 15.02
C GLU A 301 11.88 -5.91 15.32
N ALA A 302 11.02 -6.79 15.85
CA ALA A 302 9.66 -6.45 16.24
C ALA A 302 9.62 -5.37 17.34
N PHE A 303 10.48 -5.48 18.36
CA PHE A 303 10.62 -4.46 19.38
C PHE A 303 11.07 -3.12 18.79
N PHE A 304 12.03 -3.15 17.86
CA PHE A 304 12.49 -1.93 17.19
C PHE A 304 11.35 -1.23 16.45
N TYR A 305 10.53 -1.95 15.68
CA TYR A 305 9.40 -1.33 14.96
C TYR A 305 8.40 -0.63 15.89
N ILE A 306 8.10 -1.22 17.03
CA ILE A 306 7.23 -0.59 18.03
C ILE A 306 7.87 0.69 18.58
N SER A 307 9.15 0.62 18.96
CA SER A 307 9.89 1.76 19.51
C SER A 307 10.06 2.89 18.50
N ASP A 308 10.36 2.55 17.24
CA ASP A 308 10.50 3.48 16.11
C ASP A 308 9.20 4.23 15.85
N HIS A 309 8.08 3.51 15.80
CA HIS A 309 6.76 4.13 15.66
C HIS A 309 6.45 5.13 16.79
N MET A 310 6.69 4.74 18.04
CA MET A 310 6.45 5.59 19.20
C MET A 310 7.36 6.82 19.19
N TYR A 311 8.60 6.67 18.74
CA TYR A 311 9.58 7.75 18.71
C TYR A 311 9.24 8.78 17.60
N TYR A 312 9.04 8.35 16.35
CA TYR A 312 8.85 9.25 15.21
C TYR A 312 7.41 9.72 15.02
N PHE A 313 6.41 8.84 15.20
CA PHE A 313 5.02 9.19 14.93
C PHE A 313 4.28 9.69 16.17
N GLU A 314 4.58 9.14 17.35
CA GLU A 314 3.95 9.60 18.58
C GLU A 314 4.78 10.70 19.29
N GLY A 315 6.01 10.94 18.83
CA GLY A 315 6.90 11.97 19.37
C GLY A 315 7.37 11.72 20.81
N LYS A 316 7.44 10.43 21.22
CA LYS A 316 7.86 10.05 22.57
C LYS A 316 9.37 10.03 22.69
N SER A 317 9.90 10.46 23.84
CA SER A 317 11.31 10.31 24.17
C SER A 317 11.66 8.84 24.45
N SER A 318 12.94 8.49 24.33
CA SER A 318 13.45 7.15 24.62
C SER A 318 13.06 6.65 26.02
N GLU A 319 13.12 7.55 27.01
CA GLU A 319 12.75 7.23 28.40
C GLU A 319 11.26 6.93 28.54
N GLU A 320 10.37 7.69 27.87
CA GLU A 320 8.93 7.45 27.90
C GLU A 320 8.57 6.12 27.23
N ILE A 321 9.24 5.78 26.12
CA ILE A 321 9.05 4.49 25.42
C ILE A 321 9.46 3.33 26.35
N MET A 322 10.66 3.41 26.96
CA MET A 322 11.15 2.37 27.85
C MET A 322 10.28 2.22 29.11
N GLN A 323 9.73 3.32 29.64
CA GLN A 323 8.79 3.30 30.78
C GLN A 323 7.45 2.67 30.42
N GLN A 324 6.97 2.92 29.21
CA GLN A 324 5.69 2.39 28.75
C GLN A 324 5.76 0.90 28.40
N LEU A 325 6.84 0.45 27.75
CA LEU A 325 6.99 -0.92 27.27
C LEU A 325 7.65 -1.84 28.29
N GLY A 326 8.52 -1.34 29.15
CA GLY A 326 9.40 -2.14 29.98
C GLY A 326 9.17 -1.98 31.49
N TYR A 327 9.89 -2.81 32.21
CA TYR A 327 9.97 -2.79 33.67
C TYR A 327 11.37 -2.35 34.11
N LYS A 328 11.48 -1.81 35.31
CA LYS A 328 12.76 -1.47 35.95
C LYS A 328 12.80 -2.00 37.39
N GLY A 329 13.84 -2.73 37.74
CA GLY A 329 13.90 -3.43 39.03
C GLY A 329 12.96 -4.64 39.09
N GLN A 330 12.42 -4.99 40.24
CA GLN A 330 11.49 -6.11 40.39
C GLN A 330 10.13 -5.80 39.73
N ALA A 331 9.66 -6.72 38.88
CA ALA A 331 8.32 -6.70 38.31
C ALA A 331 7.48 -7.84 38.87
N SER A 332 6.32 -7.52 39.42
CA SER A 332 5.33 -8.49 39.92
C SER A 332 3.97 -8.15 39.31
N PHE A 333 3.38 -9.07 38.53
CA PHE A 333 2.10 -8.84 37.87
C PHE A 333 1.34 -10.15 37.65
N HIS A 334 0.06 -10.03 37.38
CA HIS A 334 -0.84 -11.15 37.07
C HIS A 334 -1.41 -10.98 35.64
N LYS A 335 -1.64 -12.11 34.99
CA LYS A 335 -2.33 -12.17 33.70
C LYS A 335 -3.25 -13.39 33.65
N THR A 336 -4.45 -13.21 33.12
CA THR A 336 -5.30 -14.29 32.65
C THR A 336 -4.87 -14.63 31.23
N LEU A 337 -4.53 -15.88 30.98
CA LEU A 337 -4.09 -16.38 29.67
C LEU A 337 -5.01 -17.55 29.26
N ASN A 338 -5.00 -17.92 27.98
CA ASN A 338 -5.79 -19.03 27.49
C ASN A 338 -5.46 -20.32 28.26
N ALA A 339 -6.50 -21.03 28.67
CA ALA A 339 -6.37 -22.26 29.45
C ALA A 339 -5.81 -23.42 28.61
N ASN A 340 -5.01 -24.27 29.24
CA ASN A 340 -4.37 -25.45 28.61
C ASN A 340 -3.41 -25.12 27.46
N HIS A 341 -2.90 -23.91 27.40
CA HIS A 341 -1.95 -23.46 26.37
C HIS A 341 -0.53 -23.38 26.95
N ARG A 342 0.44 -23.64 26.10
CA ARG A 342 1.85 -23.44 26.41
C ARG A 342 2.27 -22.04 26.01
N TYR A 343 2.99 -21.38 26.91
CA TYR A 343 3.48 -20.02 26.71
C TYR A 343 4.97 -19.92 26.93
N MET A 344 5.54 -18.84 26.42
CA MET A 344 6.87 -18.36 26.71
C MET A 344 6.79 -16.96 27.30
N ALA A 345 7.56 -16.72 28.36
CA ALA A 345 7.93 -15.38 28.76
C ALA A 345 9.31 -15.05 28.16
N LEU A 346 9.35 -14.12 27.22
CA LEU A 346 10.56 -13.62 26.59
C LEU A 346 11.05 -12.44 27.41
N ILE A 347 12.24 -12.54 28.03
CA ILE A 347 12.79 -11.53 28.92
C ILE A 347 14.09 -11.02 28.33
N TYR A 348 14.20 -9.72 28.12
CA TYR A 348 15.39 -9.11 27.53
C TYR A 348 15.56 -7.67 27.95
N ALA A 349 16.83 -7.24 28.12
CA ALA A 349 17.15 -5.86 28.45
C ALA A 349 16.99 -4.95 27.25
N ILE A 350 16.47 -3.74 27.51
CA ILE A 350 16.30 -2.68 26.53
C ILE A 350 17.02 -1.42 27.01
N ALA A 351 17.61 -0.70 26.07
CA ALA A 351 18.25 0.60 26.34
C ALA A 351 18.29 1.44 25.07
N ALA A 352 18.47 2.73 25.25
CA ALA A 352 18.75 3.68 24.20
C ALA A 352 20.18 4.21 24.33
N GLU A 353 20.86 4.43 23.23
CA GLU A 353 22.15 5.11 23.16
C GLU A 353 21.90 6.58 22.81
N ASP A 354 22.38 7.50 23.63
CA ASP A 354 22.33 8.95 23.38
C ASP A 354 20.93 9.53 23.03
N ASP A 355 19.89 9.11 23.77
CA ASP A 355 18.50 9.54 23.55
C ASP A 355 17.93 9.14 22.19
N ASN A 356 18.42 8.04 21.64
CA ASN A 356 18.00 7.45 20.37
C ASN A 356 16.87 6.42 20.60
N ILE A 357 16.39 5.78 19.51
CA ILE A 357 15.34 4.76 19.60
C ILE A 357 15.77 3.61 20.51
N PRO A 358 14.97 3.20 21.52
CA PRO A 358 15.29 2.07 22.36
C PRO A 358 15.39 0.76 21.58
N MET A 359 16.38 -0.06 21.92
CA MET A 359 16.66 -1.32 21.26
C MET A 359 16.92 -2.44 22.27
N VAL A 360 16.85 -3.69 21.81
CA VAL A 360 17.24 -4.86 22.60
C VAL A 360 18.76 -4.90 22.74
N VAL A 361 19.24 -4.91 23.98
CA VAL A 361 20.70 -4.86 24.31
C VAL A 361 21.19 -6.08 25.06
N SER A 362 20.34 -7.09 25.29
CA SER A 362 20.75 -8.37 25.84
C SER A 362 20.33 -9.54 24.96
N GLN A 363 20.95 -10.70 25.23
CA GLN A 363 20.42 -11.97 24.73
C GLN A 363 19.03 -12.21 25.34
N LEU A 364 18.25 -13.03 24.65
CA LEU A 364 16.89 -13.37 25.06
C LEU A 364 16.92 -14.51 26.09
N GLN A 365 16.33 -14.28 27.27
CA GLN A 365 16.00 -15.33 28.21
C GLN A 365 14.58 -15.80 27.96
N VAL A 366 14.36 -17.12 27.88
CA VAL A 366 13.06 -17.72 27.58
C VAL A 366 12.64 -18.65 28.71
N GLU A 367 11.50 -18.33 29.33
CA GLU A 367 10.90 -19.17 30.37
C GLU A 367 9.60 -19.77 29.85
N TYR A 368 9.56 -21.11 29.77
CA TYR A 368 8.37 -21.84 29.33
C TYR A 368 7.46 -22.20 30.51
N PHE A 369 6.16 -22.03 30.31
CA PHE A 369 5.17 -22.46 31.27
C PHE A 369 3.89 -22.91 30.55
N THR A 370 2.97 -23.56 31.29
CA THR A 370 1.70 -24.02 30.73
C THR A 370 0.59 -23.62 31.70
N THR A 371 -0.47 -23.05 31.18
CA THR A 371 -1.68 -22.74 31.92
C THR A 371 -2.47 -24.01 32.21
N GLY A 372 -3.21 -24.03 33.31
CA GLY A 372 -4.08 -25.14 33.66
C GLY A 372 -5.46 -25.04 33.02
N THR A 373 -6.35 -25.99 33.42
CA THR A 373 -7.74 -26.00 33.00
C THR A 373 -8.56 -24.94 33.70
N VAL A 374 -9.66 -24.52 33.08
CA VAL A 374 -10.71 -23.73 33.75
C VAL A 374 -11.54 -24.60 34.69
N GLU A 375 -12.06 -23.99 35.75
CA GLU A 375 -13.03 -24.67 36.62
C GLU A 375 -14.39 -24.79 35.90
N ARG A 376 -15.05 -25.96 36.09
CA ARG A 376 -16.40 -26.17 35.56
C ARG A 376 -17.43 -25.42 36.40
N SER A 377 -18.35 -24.75 35.71
CA SER A 377 -19.48 -24.05 36.29
C SER A 377 -20.80 -24.82 36.08
N ASP A 378 -21.75 -24.66 36.98
CA ASP A 378 -23.12 -25.08 36.85
C ASP A 378 -24.06 -23.98 36.33
N MET A 379 -23.49 -22.92 35.74
CA MET A 379 -24.23 -21.81 35.09
C MET A 379 -25.16 -22.35 34.01
N THR A 380 -26.36 -21.83 33.96
CA THR A 380 -27.38 -22.08 32.95
C THR A 380 -27.85 -20.79 32.35
N PHE A 381 -28.54 -20.87 31.24
CA PHE A 381 -28.99 -19.70 30.48
C PHE A 381 -30.48 -19.73 30.25
N ASP A 382 -31.13 -18.58 30.28
CA ASP A 382 -32.47 -18.36 29.76
C ASP A 382 -32.33 -17.48 28.52
N VAL A 383 -32.84 -17.95 27.38
CA VAL A 383 -32.75 -17.26 26.09
C VAL A 383 -34.15 -17.04 25.55
N GLU A 384 -34.52 -15.78 25.50
CA GLU A 384 -35.81 -15.36 24.98
C GLU A 384 -35.65 -14.76 23.57
N PHE A 385 -36.53 -15.15 22.67
CA PHE A 385 -36.67 -14.59 21.33
C PHE A 385 -37.98 -13.80 21.26
N THR A 386 -37.88 -12.52 20.97
CA THR A 386 -39.06 -11.66 20.80
C THR A 386 -39.00 -10.97 19.44
N ASN A 387 -40.13 -10.43 19.01
CA ASN A 387 -40.22 -9.72 17.71
C ASN A 387 -39.63 -10.51 16.54
N ILE A 388 -39.95 -11.86 16.50
CA ILE A 388 -39.48 -12.69 15.39
C ILE A 388 -40.17 -12.24 14.10
N ARG A 389 -39.43 -11.59 13.22
CA ARG A 389 -39.85 -11.05 11.94
C ARG A 389 -39.25 -11.84 10.78
N PRO A 390 -39.62 -11.57 9.54
CA PRO A 390 -39.02 -12.24 8.38
C PRO A 390 -37.50 -12.08 8.29
N ARG A 391 -36.96 -10.92 8.72
CA ARG A 391 -35.54 -10.59 8.56
C ARG A 391 -34.84 -10.12 9.83
N SER A 392 -35.54 -10.19 10.97
CA SER A 392 -34.95 -9.78 12.25
C SER A 392 -35.53 -10.54 13.43
N VAL A 393 -34.82 -10.50 14.54
CA VAL A 393 -35.23 -11.04 15.84
C VAL A 393 -34.57 -10.25 16.96
N ASP A 394 -35.28 -10.04 18.05
CA ASP A 394 -34.67 -9.57 19.31
C ASP A 394 -34.30 -10.74 20.18
N VAL A 395 -33.05 -10.80 20.61
CA VAL A 395 -32.51 -11.87 21.47
C VAL A 395 -32.17 -11.27 22.83
N CYS A 396 -32.60 -11.97 23.90
CA CYS A 396 -32.19 -11.66 25.26
C CYS A 396 -31.63 -12.93 25.92
N ILE A 397 -30.36 -12.89 26.35
CA ILE A 397 -29.69 -13.98 27.05
C ILE A 397 -29.47 -13.56 28.49
N THR A 398 -29.98 -14.34 29.43
CA THR A 398 -29.87 -14.13 30.86
C THR A 398 -29.11 -15.29 31.50
N PRO A 399 -27.86 -15.13 31.92
CA PRO A 399 -27.12 -16.14 32.65
C PRO A 399 -27.64 -16.27 34.09
N SER A 400 -27.59 -17.47 34.65
CA SER A 400 -28.00 -17.73 36.04
C SER A 400 -26.99 -17.30 37.09
N LYS A 401 -25.76 -16.93 36.66
CA LYS A 401 -24.67 -16.48 37.49
C LYS A 401 -23.96 -15.29 36.85
N ASP A 402 -23.26 -14.50 37.66
CA ASP A 402 -22.39 -13.40 37.22
C ASP A 402 -21.01 -13.93 36.86
N GLU A 403 -20.97 -14.78 35.85
CA GLU A 403 -19.79 -15.40 35.26
C GLU A 403 -19.77 -15.09 33.75
N THR A 404 -18.61 -15.18 33.13
CA THR A 404 -18.47 -14.93 31.69
C THR A 404 -18.96 -16.10 30.85
N TYR A 405 -19.46 -15.79 29.67
CA TYR A 405 -19.99 -16.77 28.74
C TYR A 405 -19.81 -16.32 27.29
N THR A 406 -20.10 -17.20 26.36
CA THR A 406 -20.14 -16.86 24.93
C THR A 406 -21.44 -17.30 24.29
N ALA A 407 -21.85 -16.60 23.24
CA ALA A 407 -23.02 -16.93 22.43
C ALA A 407 -22.69 -16.79 20.95
N VAL A 408 -23.05 -17.76 20.15
CA VAL A 408 -22.84 -17.81 18.71
C VAL A 408 -24.14 -18.11 18.01
N MET A 409 -24.54 -17.29 17.05
CA MET A 409 -25.66 -17.54 16.16
C MET A 409 -25.18 -18.25 14.89
N MET A 410 -25.91 -19.27 14.45
CA MET A 410 -25.62 -19.98 13.21
C MET A 410 -26.89 -20.52 12.57
N TYR A 411 -26.82 -20.86 11.29
CA TYR A 411 -27.86 -21.65 10.64
C TYR A 411 -28.01 -23.03 11.33
N ALA A 412 -29.22 -23.47 11.58
CA ALA A 412 -29.44 -24.78 12.19
C ALA A 412 -28.84 -25.93 11.37
N SER A 413 -28.80 -25.78 10.05
CA SER A 413 -28.18 -26.74 9.12
C SER A 413 -26.65 -26.79 9.18
N SER A 414 -25.99 -25.78 9.79
CA SER A 414 -24.53 -25.74 9.91
C SER A 414 -24.00 -26.52 11.10
N LEU A 415 -24.86 -26.79 12.11
CA LEU A 415 -24.45 -27.56 13.28
C LEU A 415 -24.35 -29.05 12.90
N PRO A 416 -23.20 -29.71 13.11
CA PRO A 416 -23.05 -31.13 12.79
C PRO A 416 -23.96 -32.02 13.65
N GLU A 417 -24.36 -33.18 13.07
CA GLU A 417 -24.93 -34.25 13.85
C GLU A 417 -23.84 -34.86 14.75
N GLY A 418 -24.09 -34.99 16.04
CA GLY A 418 -23.10 -35.48 16.99
C GLY A 418 -23.60 -35.36 18.44
N ASP A 419 -22.77 -35.78 19.38
CA ASP A 419 -23.03 -35.51 20.78
C ASP A 419 -22.70 -34.06 21.17
N LYS A 420 -23.02 -33.72 22.44
CA LYS A 420 -22.82 -32.34 22.90
C LYS A 420 -21.35 -31.91 22.93
N GLU A 421 -20.43 -32.83 23.12
CA GLU A 421 -19.00 -32.56 23.18
C GLU A 421 -18.48 -32.26 21.76
N GLU A 422 -18.83 -33.07 20.77
CA GLU A 422 -18.51 -32.85 19.37
C GLU A 422 -19.08 -31.51 18.84
N GLN A 423 -20.31 -31.17 19.24
CA GLN A 423 -20.94 -29.91 18.88
C GLN A 423 -20.26 -28.70 19.54
N LEU A 424 -19.85 -28.84 20.81
CA LEU A 424 -19.10 -27.81 21.52
C LEU A 424 -17.75 -27.55 20.85
N ASP A 425 -17.01 -28.62 20.54
CA ASP A 425 -15.72 -28.51 19.83
C ASP A 425 -15.86 -27.85 18.46
N TYR A 426 -16.94 -28.21 17.72
CA TYR A 426 -17.23 -27.55 16.45
C TYR A 426 -17.49 -26.06 16.63
N VAL A 427 -18.32 -25.65 17.59
CA VAL A 427 -18.62 -24.23 17.83
C VAL A 427 -17.34 -23.46 18.21
N MET A 428 -16.54 -24.00 19.13
CA MET A 428 -15.31 -23.37 19.60
C MET A 428 -14.25 -23.27 18.51
N SER A 429 -14.12 -24.26 17.64
CA SER A 429 -13.12 -24.27 16.56
C SER A 429 -13.52 -23.43 15.35
N LYS A 430 -14.81 -23.28 15.08
CA LYS A 430 -15.33 -22.64 13.87
C LYS A 430 -15.55 -21.15 14.03
N TYR A 431 -15.92 -20.71 15.21
CA TYR A 431 -16.27 -19.33 15.50
C TYR A 431 -15.29 -18.76 16.54
N ALA A 432 -14.92 -17.50 16.38
CA ALA A 432 -14.15 -16.80 17.39
C ALA A 432 -15.09 -16.36 18.53
N PRO A 433 -15.05 -16.98 19.71
CA PRO A 433 -15.96 -16.65 20.78
C PRO A 433 -15.69 -15.25 21.34
N LEU A 434 -16.77 -14.46 21.49
CA LEU A 434 -16.72 -13.20 22.25
C LEU A 434 -17.05 -13.51 23.69
N GLU A 435 -16.27 -12.93 24.62
CA GLU A 435 -16.54 -13.05 26.05
C GLU A 435 -17.62 -12.04 26.44
N LEU A 436 -18.75 -12.54 26.90
CA LEU A 436 -19.93 -11.78 27.33
C LEU A 436 -20.08 -11.88 28.85
N SER A 437 -20.71 -10.89 29.45
CA SER A 437 -21.05 -10.88 30.88
C SER A 437 -22.40 -10.24 31.13
N GLY A 438 -23.09 -10.67 32.19
CA GLY A 438 -24.40 -10.14 32.55
C GLY A 438 -25.49 -10.46 31.51
N ILE A 439 -26.56 -9.67 31.48
CA ILE A 439 -27.67 -9.83 30.53
C ILE A 439 -27.25 -9.23 29.20
N TYR A 440 -27.30 -10.06 28.14
CA TYR A 440 -27.02 -9.63 26.78
C TYR A 440 -28.32 -9.46 25.99
N LYS A 441 -28.46 -8.32 25.31
CA LYS A 441 -29.61 -8.03 24.45
C LYS A 441 -29.13 -7.51 23.12
N GLU A 442 -29.67 -8.07 22.06
CA GLU A 442 -29.30 -7.67 20.70
C GLU A 442 -30.51 -7.72 19.78
N HIS A 443 -30.61 -6.75 18.89
CA HIS A 443 -31.47 -6.81 17.71
C HIS A 443 -30.64 -7.31 16.53
N ILE A 444 -30.99 -8.49 16.02
CA ILE A 444 -30.30 -9.12 14.89
C ILE A 444 -31.16 -8.94 13.65
N ASP A 445 -30.62 -8.33 12.63
CA ASP A 445 -31.26 -8.06 11.36
C ASP A 445 -30.57 -8.78 10.18
N GLN A 446 -31.00 -8.52 8.95
CA GLN A 446 -30.50 -9.10 7.70
C GLN A 446 -30.57 -10.64 7.66
N LEU A 447 -31.50 -11.22 8.37
CA LEU A 447 -31.72 -12.66 8.37
C LEU A 447 -32.58 -13.07 7.14
N PRO A 448 -32.32 -14.25 6.53
CA PRO A 448 -33.21 -14.80 5.53
C PRO A 448 -34.55 -15.25 6.18
N PRO A 449 -35.68 -15.03 5.50
CA PRO A 449 -37.00 -15.47 6.00
C PRO A 449 -37.17 -17.00 5.96
N ASP A 450 -38.14 -17.51 6.74
CA ASP A 450 -38.48 -18.95 6.84
C ASP A 450 -37.28 -19.86 7.10
N THR A 451 -36.32 -19.35 7.90
CA THR A 451 -35.01 -20.01 8.12
C THR A 451 -34.80 -20.29 9.60
N GLU A 452 -34.41 -21.55 9.90
CA GLU A 452 -34.13 -21.97 11.27
C GLU A 452 -32.69 -21.62 11.67
N PHE A 453 -32.56 -20.96 12.83
CA PHE A 453 -31.31 -20.60 13.47
C PHE A 453 -31.16 -21.24 14.83
N ILE A 454 -29.89 -21.32 15.25
CA ILE A 454 -29.50 -21.74 16.60
C ILE A 454 -28.69 -20.63 17.23
N ILE A 455 -29.01 -20.29 18.48
CA ILE A 455 -28.10 -19.60 19.39
C ILE A 455 -27.45 -20.67 20.26
N ALA A 456 -26.17 -20.90 20.08
CA ALA A 456 -25.33 -21.80 20.86
C ALA A 456 -24.66 -21.01 21.98
N VAL A 457 -24.90 -21.37 23.24
CA VAL A 457 -24.42 -20.64 24.41
C VAL A 457 -23.69 -21.59 25.35
N CYS A 458 -22.56 -21.19 25.89
CA CYS A 458 -21.89 -21.89 26.98
C CYS A 458 -21.13 -20.89 27.87
N GLY A 459 -20.92 -21.25 29.13
CA GLY A 459 -19.99 -20.54 30.00
C GLY A 459 -18.60 -20.56 29.36
N TYR A 460 -17.90 -19.46 29.39
CA TYR A 460 -16.65 -19.28 28.69
C TYR A 460 -15.70 -18.38 29.47
N TYR A 461 -14.48 -18.86 29.69
CA TYR A 461 -13.46 -18.11 30.40
C TYR A 461 -12.07 -18.49 29.92
N ALA A 462 -11.24 -17.53 29.71
CA ALA A 462 -9.84 -17.74 29.34
C ALA A 462 -9.66 -18.71 28.16
N GLY A 463 -10.41 -18.50 27.10
CA GLY A 463 -10.31 -19.30 25.87
C GLY A 463 -10.95 -20.68 25.94
N ALA A 464 -11.59 -21.07 27.05
CA ALA A 464 -12.14 -22.42 27.25
C ALA A 464 -13.57 -22.41 27.78
N PRO A 465 -14.40 -23.42 27.40
CA PRO A 465 -15.75 -23.55 27.89
C PRO A 465 -15.77 -24.00 29.35
N THR A 466 -16.59 -23.33 30.18
CA THR A 466 -16.78 -23.66 31.60
C THR A 466 -18.05 -24.46 31.86
N THR A 467 -19.00 -24.54 30.91
CA THR A 467 -20.22 -25.35 30.99
C THR A 467 -20.35 -26.26 29.80
N ASP A 468 -21.39 -27.08 29.79
CA ASP A 468 -21.86 -27.76 28.58
C ASP A 468 -22.46 -26.75 27.59
N LEU A 469 -22.63 -27.18 26.33
CA LEU A 469 -23.28 -26.38 25.30
C LEU A 469 -24.81 -26.43 25.46
N PHE A 470 -25.42 -25.25 25.42
CA PHE A 470 -26.87 -25.05 25.39
C PHE A 470 -27.25 -24.53 23.99
N LEU A 471 -28.30 -25.14 23.42
CA LEU A 471 -28.77 -24.82 22.07
C LEU A 471 -30.22 -24.32 22.13
N TYR A 472 -30.42 -23.09 21.67
CA TYR A 472 -31.74 -22.45 21.60
C TYR A 472 -32.08 -22.18 20.13
N ARG A 473 -33.29 -22.58 19.72
CA ARG A 473 -33.70 -22.52 18.31
C ARG A 473 -34.81 -21.51 18.10
N PHE A 474 -34.76 -20.82 17.00
CA PHE A 474 -35.87 -20.03 16.49
C PHE A 474 -35.94 -20.15 14.97
N THR A 475 -37.09 -19.79 14.40
CA THR A 475 -37.27 -19.73 12.95
C THR A 475 -37.80 -18.34 12.60
N THR A 476 -37.15 -17.65 11.68
CA THR A 476 -37.64 -16.35 11.17
C THR A 476 -39.01 -16.50 10.54
N ALA A 477 -39.84 -15.48 10.62
CA ALA A 477 -41.16 -15.50 10.00
C ALA A 477 -41.06 -15.69 8.48
N LYS A 478 -42.09 -16.24 7.87
CA LYS A 478 -42.19 -16.31 6.41
C LYS A 478 -42.29 -14.93 5.81
N ASP A 479 -41.71 -14.75 4.64
CA ASP A 479 -41.85 -13.50 3.91
C ASP A 479 -43.33 -13.25 3.51
N GLY A 480 -43.70 -11.99 3.41
CA GLY A 480 -45.05 -11.55 3.11
C GLY A 480 -45.07 -10.16 2.46
N LYS A 481 -46.25 -9.70 2.15
CA LYS A 481 -46.43 -8.35 1.59
C LYS A 481 -46.74 -7.35 2.71
N GLY A 482 -45.82 -6.41 2.93
CA GLY A 482 -45.99 -5.32 3.88
C GLY A 482 -46.90 -4.19 3.37
N ASN A 483 -47.31 -3.35 4.30
CA ASN A 483 -48.18 -2.20 4.04
C ASN A 483 -47.42 -0.85 4.03
N ASN A 484 -46.19 -0.82 4.52
CA ASN A 484 -45.34 0.37 4.53
C ASN A 484 -44.66 0.56 3.17
N LYS A 485 -44.34 1.80 2.82
CA LYS A 485 -43.59 2.14 1.61
C LYS A 485 -42.91 3.50 1.76
N ILE A 486 -41.88 3.71 0.99
CA ILE A 486 -41.29 5.03 0.79
C ILE A 486 -42.29 5.90 -0.01
N VAL A 487 -42.63 7.08 0.48
CA VAL A 487 -43.55 8.00 -0.16
C VAL A 487 -42.85 9.16 -0.80
N GLU A 488 -41.75 9.60 -0.26
CA GLU A 488 -40.92 10.70 -0.78
C GLU A 488 -39.44 10.47 -0.43
N VAL A 489 -38.55 10.91 -1.31
CA VAL A 489 -37.12 11.06 -1.01
C VAL A 489 -36.70 12.46 -1.40
N ARG A 490 -36.14 13.19 -0.46
CA ARG A 490 -35.57 14.51 -0.70
C ARG A 490 -34.08 14.40 -0.96
N PHE A 491 -33.63 14.96 -2.06
CA PHE A 491 -32.24 14.95 -2.49
C PHE A 491 -31.62 16.33 -2.34
N SER A 492 -30.39 16.37 -1.81
CA SER A 492 -29.59 17.59 -1.74
C SER A 492 -28.14 17.26 -2.16
N ALA A 493 -27.61 18.01 -3.11
CA ALA A 493 -26.25 17.82 -3.60
C ALA A 493 -25.30 18.84 -2.95
N TYR A 494 -24.07 18.41 -2.64
CA TYR A 494 -23.03 19.24 -2.01
C TYR A 494 -21.71 19.02 -2.74
N ASP A 495 -21.08 20.09 -3.25
CA ASP A 495 -19.82 20.00 -3.98
C ASP A 495 -18.72 19.41 -3.08
N MET A 496 -18.05 18.37 -3.57
CA MET A 496 -17.07 17.64 -2.78
C MET A 496 -15.86 18.50 -2.39
N ALA A 497 -15.38 19.35 -3.28
CA ALA A 497 -14.25 20.22 -2.99
C ALA A 497 -14.60 21.29 -1.93
N GLU A 498 -15.84 21.79 -1.92
CA GLU A 498 -16.32 22.74 -0.91
C GLU A 498 -16.48 22.05 0.46
N VAL A 499 -16.99 20.81 0.49
CA VAL A 499 -17.10 20.01 1.73
C VAL A 499 -15.70 19.68 2.27
N ALA A 500 -14.78 19.21 1.44
CA ALA A 500 -13.41 18.89 1.83
C ALA A 500 -12.61 20.11 2.31
N ALA A 501 -12.94 21.31 1.83
CA ALA A 501 -12.33 22.55 2.30
C ALA A 501 -12.78 22.94 3.72
N LEU A 502 -13.98 22.51 4.14
CA LEU A 502 -14.52 22.73 5.49
C LEU A 502 -14.11 21.61 6.46
N GLU A 503 -14.10 20.36 5.98
CA GLU A 503 -13.79 19.19 6.79
C GLU A 503 -12.78 18.30 6.06
N PRO A 504 -11.48 18.33 6.47
CA PRO A 504 -10.40 17.62 5.79
C PRO A 504 -10.56 16.09 5.73
N TYR A 505 -11.36 15.48 6.59
CA TYR A 505 -11.68 14.06 6.53
C TYR A 505 -12.16 13.64 5.14
N TYR A 506 -13.00 14.45 4.51
CA TYR A 506 -13.56 14.17 3.19
C TYR A 506 -12.58 14.43 2.03
N ALA A 507 -11.41 15.00 2.28
CA ALA A 507 -10.40 15.23 1.24
C ALA A 507 -9.87 13.92 0.61
N SER A 508 -9.88 12.82 1.36
CA SER A 508 -9.49 11.50 0.87
C SER A 508 -10.44 10.93 -0.20
N MET A 509 -11.66 11.49 -0.31
CA MET A 509 -12.67 11.08 -1.30
C MET A 509 -12.60 11.91 -2.59
N MET A 510 -11.79 12.98 -2.62
CA MET A 510 -11.58 13.78 -3.82
C MET A 510 -10.95 12.93 -4.94
N GLY A 511 -11.47 13.08 -6.16
CA GLY A 511 -11.03 12.29 -7.32
C GLY A 511 -11.86 11.01 -7.56
N TYR A 512 -12.65 10.55 -6.58
CA TYR A 512 -13.59 9.42 -6.77
C TYR A 512 -14.97 9.88 -7.27
N ALA A 513 -15.38 11.09 -6.91
CA ALA A 513 -16.65 11.68 -7.30
C ALA A 513 -16.57 13.21 -7.30
N ASP A 514 -17.62 13.88 -7.82
CA ASP A 514 -17.70 15.33 -7.88
C ASP A 514 -18.51 15.96 -6.73
N TYR A 515 -19.51 15.23 -6.21
CA TYR A 515 -20.38 15.75 -5.15
C TYR A 515 -20.93 14.64 -4.25
N PHE A 516 -21.33 15.01 -3.05
CA PHE A 516 -22.12 14.21 -2.12
C PHE A 516 -23.61 14.42 -2.41
N LEU A 517 -24.36 13.34 -2.58
CA LEU A 517 -25.82 13.37 -2.69
C LEU A 517 -26.42 12.90 -1.37
N SER A 518 -26.96 13.83 -0.58
CA SER A 518 -27.71 13.50 0.63
C SER A 518 -29.13 13.05 0.27
N MET A 519 -29.60 12.02 0.93
CA MET A 519 -30.91 11.38 0.71
C MET A 519 -31.68 11.32 2.03
N GLU A 520 -32.80 12.00 2.11
CA GLU A 520 -33.71 11.96 3.25
C GLU A 520 -34.99 11.22 2.84
N VAL A 521 -35.21 10.06 3.43
CA VAL A 521 -36.30 9.15 3.07
C VAL A 521 -37.51 9.35 3.98
N GLU A 522 -38.68 9.58 3.41
CA GLU A 522 -39.96 9.65 4.11
C GLU A 522 -40.82 8.42 3.78
N THR A 523 -41.36 7.77 4.81
CA THR A 523 -42.19 6.56 4.69
C THR A 523 -43.64 6.83 5.07
N LEU A 524 -44.55 5.98 4.60
CA LEU A 524 -45.98 6.08 4.88
C LEU A 524 -46.29 5.99 6.39
N THR A 525 -45.58 5.10 7.09
CA THR A 525 -45.57 4.98 8.55
C THR A 525 -44.12 4.87 9.01
N PRO A 526 -43.79 5.22 10.27
CA PRO A 526 -42.42 5.00 10.76
C PRO A 526 -41.97 3.58 10.43
N SER A 527 -40.80 3.47 9.76
CA SER A 527 -40.24 2.17 9.37
C SER A 527 -39.16 1.76 10.35
N PRO A 528 -39.19 0.52 10.88
CA PRO A 528 -38.09 0.01 11.70
C PRO A 528 -36.82 -0.20 10.89
N THR A 529 -36.96 -0.51 9.59
CA THR A 529 -35.85 -0.80 8.70
C THR A 529 -36.13 -0.25 7.32
N LEU A 530 -35.13 0.40 6.73
CA LEU A 530 -35.12 0.91 5.35
C LEU A 530 -34.07 0.16 4.55
N HIS A 531 -34.42 -0.22 3.34
CA HIS A 531 -33.51 -0.79 2.36
C HIS A 531 -33.54 0.12 1.13
N TYR A 532 -32.47 0.83 0.83
CA TYR A 532 -32.41 1.64 -0.39
C TYR A 532 -30.99 1.79 -0.91
N GLU A 533 -30.90 1.96 -2.20
CA GLU A 533 -29.62 2.11 -2.90
C GLU A 533 -29.79 3.04 -4.10
N LEU A 534 -28.72 3.79 -4.38
CA LEU A 534 -28.62 4.70 -5.50
C LEU A 534 -27.88 4.01 -6.65
N TYR A 535 -28.56 3.76 -7.75
CA TYR A 535 -27.98 3.15 -8.95
C TYR A 535 -27.63 4.24 -9.98
N ALA A 536 -26.47 4.13 -10.64
CA ALA A 536 -26.28 4.85 -11.89
C ALA A 536 -27.38 4.41 -12.90
N LYS A 537 -27.93 5.34 -13.65
CA LYS A 537 -29.06 5.05 -14.57
C LYS A 537 -28.78 3.89 -15.52
N SER A 538 -27.54 3.78 -16.02
CA SER A 538 -27.12 2.68 -16.89
C SER A 538 -27.11 1.31 -16.18
N GLN A 539 -26.81 1.28 -14.89
CA GLN A 539 -26.91 0.07 -14.06
C GLN A 539 -28.37 -0.30 -13.82
N TYR A 540 -29.18 0.68 -13.39
CA TYR A 540 -30.62 0.48 -13.20
C TYR A 540 -31.29 -0.11 -14.45
N ASP A 541 -30.98 0.40 -15.64
CA ASP A 541 -31.56 -0.07 -16.91
C ASP A 541 -31.12 -1.49 -17.29
N SER A 542 -30.06 -2.02 -16.66
CA SER A 542 -29.57 -3.39 -16.91
C SER A 542 -30.18 -4.45 -16.02
N TYR A 543 -30.87 -4.06 -14.94
CA TYR A 543 -31.50 -4.97 -13.98
C TYR A 543 -33.03 -4.98 -14.10
N THR A 544 -33.63 -6.09 -13.76
CA THR A 544 -35.07 -6.17 -13.55
C THR A 544 -35.45 -5.66 -12.15
N HIS A 545 -36.69 -5.24 -11.98
CA HIS A 545 -37.19 -4.84 -10.67
C HIS A 545 -37.13 -5.96 -9.63
N GLU A 546 -37.21 -7.24 -10.03
CA GLU A 546 -37.09 -8.39 -9.15
C GLU A 546 -35.64 -8.56 -8.67
N GLU A 547 -34.65 -8.38 -9.55
CA GLU A 547 -33.23 -8.41 -9.19
C GLU A 547 -32.87 -7.27 -8.25
N ILE A 548 -33.32 -6.06 -8.54
CA ILE A 548 -33.13 -4.89 -7.66
C ILE A 548 -33.75 -5.15 -6.28
N ARG A 549 -35.00 -5.61 -6.25
CA ARG A 549 -35.67 -5.94 -4.98
C ARG A 549 -34.91 -6.99 -4.17
N ALA A 550 -34.42 -8.03 -4.82
CA ALA A 550 -33.62 -9.06 -4.15
C ALA A 550 -32.31 -8.50 -3.59
N SER A 551 -31.60 -7.67 -4.37
CA SER A 551 -30.38 -6.98 -3.94
C SER A 551 -30.63 -6.07 -2.74
N LEU A 552 -31.68 -5.25 -2.77
CA LEU A 552 -32.03 -4.37 -1.65
C LEU A 552 -32.29 -5.12 -0.35
N LEU A 553 -32.91 -6.32 -0.42
CA LEU A 553 -33.17 -7.13 0.76
C LEU A 553 -31.95 -7.88 1.30
N GLU A 554 -30.93 -8.08 0.48
CA GLU A 554 -29.73 -8.82 0.84
C GLU A 554 -28.56 -7.91 1.23
N TYR A 555 -28.36 -6.78 0.53
CA TYR A 555 -27.15 -5.98 0.65
C TYR A 555 -27.36 -4.50 1.04
N ALA A 556 -28.50 -3.92 0.74
CA ALA A 556 -28.78 -2.52 1.03
C ALA A 556 -29.54 -2.37 2.35
N TYR A 557 -28.81 -1.97 3.39
CA TYR A 557 -29.36 -1.61 4.68
C TYR A 557 -28.82 -0.23 5.07
N THR A 558 -29.71 0.77 5.12
CA THR A 558 -29.32 2.15 5.39
C THR A 558 -30.28 2.84 6.36
N SER A 559 -29.76 3.82 7.09
CA SER A 559 -30.52 4.78 7.88
C SER A 559 -30.81 6.04 7.05
N SER A 560 -31.76 6.87 7.49
CA SER A 560 -32.06 8.15 6.87
C SER A 560 -31.86 9.29 7.89
N PRO A 561 -31.20 10.41 7.53
CA PRO A 561 -30.58 10.71 6.23
C PRO A 561 -29.26 9.97 6.01
N ASP A 562 -28.91 9.73 4.75
CA ASP A 562 -27.66 9.12 4.31
C ASP A 562 -27.14 9.81 3.05
N TRP A 563 -25.93 9.48 2.61
CA TRP A 563 -25.31 10.11 1.46
C TRP A 563 -24.61 9.11 0.53
N ALA A 564 -24.49 9.49 -0.73
CA ALA A 564 -23.78 8.74 -1.77
C ALA A 564 -22.81 9.63 -2.55
N LEU A 565 -21.79 9.00 -3.15
CA LEU A 565 -20.82 9.66 -4.03
C LEU A 565 -21.34 9.70 -5.47
N CYS A 566 -21.41 10.89 -6.07
CA CYS A 566 -21.97 11.10 -7.40
C CYS A 566 -21.10 12.00 -8.27
N ASN A 567 -21.25 11.87 -9.60
CA ASN A 567 -20.54 12.70 -10.58
C ASN A 567 -21.51 13.62 -11.32
N TYR A 568 -21.08 14.84 -11.62
CA TYR A 568 -21.88 15.79 -12.39
C TYR A 568 -22.18 15.26 -13.79
N GLY A 569 -23.41 15.51 -14.25
CA GLY A 569 -23.87 15.11 -15.57
C GLY A 569 -24.24 13.64 -15.72
N ASN A 570 -24.09 12.83 -14.66
CA ASN A 570 -24.59 11.46 -14.63
C ASN A 570 -26.00 11.41 -14.04
N GLU A 571 -26.85 10.55 -14.61
CA GLU A 571 -28.18 10.27 -14.09
C GLU A 571 -28.14 9.11 -13.11
N TYR A 572 -28.88 9.24 -12.01
CA TYR A 572 -29.02 8.23 -10.97
C TYR A 572 -30.49 7.92 -10.71
N VAL A 573 -30.79 6.71 -10.24
CA VAL A 573 -32.11 6.27 -9.82
C VAL A 573 -32.00 5.66 -8.44
N LEU A 574 -32.77 6.15 -7.47
CA LEU A 574 -32.88 5.54 -6.16
C LEU A 574 -34.01 4.50 -6.17
N CYS A 575 -33.68 3.29 -5.75
CA CYS A 575 -34.65 2.24 -5.47
C CYS A 575 -34.69 1.96 -3.98
N GLY A 576 -35.87 1.67 -3.40
CA GLY A 576 -35.95 1.43 -1.97
C GLY A 576 -37.23 0.71 -1.53
N LEU A 577 -37.12 0.13 -0.33
CA LEU A 577 -38.18 -0.61 0.35
C LEU A 577 -38.26 -0.14 1.81
N ALA A 578 -39.44 -0.14 2.38
CA ALA A 578 -39.66 0.16 3.79
C ALA A 578 -40.38 -1.04 4.45
N GLU A 579 -39.90 -1.43 5.61
CA GLU A 579 -40.58 -2.46 6.44
C GLU A 579 -41.73 -1.81 7.23
N ASP A 580 -42.78 -2.59 7.47
CA ASP A 580 -43.81 -2.25 8.44
C ASP A 580 -43.43 -2.74 9.86
N GLU A 581 -44.31 -2.53 10.83
CA GLU A 581 -44.07 -2.90 12.24
C GLU A 581 -43.80 -4.41 12.42
N ASP A 582 -44.33 -5.26 11.53
CA ASP A 582 -44.18 -6.71 11.55
C ASP A 582 -42.95 -7.17 10.72
N GLY A 583 -42.19 -6.25 10.11
CA GLY A 583 -40.99 -6.52 9.31
C GLY A 583 -41.27 -6.99 7.88
N TYR A 584 -42.50 -6.79 7.39
CA TYR A 584 -42.83 -7.08 6.00
C TYR A 584 -42.53 -5.87 5.13
N VAL A 585 -41.91 -6.11 3.98
CA VAL A 585 -41.60 -5.05 3.02
C VAL A 585 -42.78 -4.77 2.07
N GLY A 586 -43.04 -3.49 1.85
CA GLY A 586 -44.07 -3.04 0.95
C GLY A 586 -43.68 -3.01 -0.52
N GLU A 587 -44.34 -2.11 -1.26
CA GLU A 587 -44.07 -1.87 -2.67
C GLU A 587 -42.72 -1.13 -2.83
N MET A 588 -41.93 -1.55 -3.83
CA MET A 588 -40.65 -0.91 -4.11
C MET A 588 -40.88 0.51 -4.67
N PHE A 589 -40.22 1.46 -4.05
CA PHE A 589 -40.10 2.83 -4.54
C PHE A 589 -39.02 2.89 -5.62
N VAL A 590 -39.28 3.67 -6.67
CA VAL A 590 -38.30 4.00 -7.71
C VAL A 590 -38.42 5.49 -7.98
N SER A 591 -37.33 6.22 -7.82
CA SER A 591 -37.33 7.65 -8.11
C SER A 591 -37.37 7.95 -9.61
N GLU A 592 -37.80 9.16 -9.99
CA GLU A 592 -37.43 9.70 -11.29
C GLU A 592 -35.90 9.82 -11.38
N PRO A 593 -35.32 9.82 -12.59
CA PRO A 593 -33.88 10.02 -12.74
C PRO A 593 -33.41 11.35 -12.13
N ILE A 594 -32.34 11.29 -11.35
CA ILE A 594 -31.77 12.39 -10.59
C ILE A 594 -30.43 12.77 -11.23
N MET A 595 -30.24 14.03 -11.49
CA MET A 595 -28.99 14.58 -12.01
C MET A 595 -28.77 15.98 -11.44
N PHE A 596 -27.60 16.27 -10.95
CA PHE A 596 -27.22 17.59 -10.48
C PHE A 596 -26.07 18.16 -11.31
N THR A 597 -26.04 19.49 -11.39
CA THR A 597 -24.89 20.26 -11.88
C THR A 597 -24.24 20.99 -10.70
N LYS A 598 -23.03 21.50 -10.90
CA LYS A 598 -22.32 22.23 -9.84
C LYS A 598 -23.11 23.45 -9.34
N GLU A 599 -23.84 24.12 -10.22
CA GLU A 599 -24.66 25.33 -9.87
C GLU A 599 -25.90 24.97 -9.03
N GLN A 600 -26.25 23.70 -8.93
CA GLN A 600 -27.41 23.22 -8.16
C GLN A 600 -27.01 22.67 -6.78
N THR A 601 -25.73 22.72 -6.42
CA THR A 601 -25.29 22.28 -5.10
C THR A 601 -25.70 23.25 -4.00
N SER A 602 -25.95 22.72 -2.83
CA SER A 602 -26.30 23.43 -1.60
C SER A 602 -25.03 23.83 -0.83
N ASP A 603 -25.18 24.69 0.17
CA ASP A 603 -24.08 25.12 1.05
C ASP A 603 -23.43 23.92 1.76
N ALA A 604 -22.14 23.72 1.53
CA ALA A 604 -21.35 22.61 2.06
C ALA A 604 -21.34 22.53 3.60
N ALA A 605 -21.50 23.68 4.30
CA ALA A 605 -21.58 23.73 5.75
C ALA A 605 -22.80 22.97 6.31
N ILE A 606 -23.87 22.84 5.52
CA ILE A 606 -25.06 22.06 5.90
C ILE A 606 -24.70 20.57 5.92
N PHE A 607 -23.98 20.09 4.91
CA PHE A 607 -23.54 18.70 4.85
C PHE A 607 -22.63 18.34 6.02
N VAL A 608 -21.58 19.13 6.26
CA VAL A 608 -20.65 18.91 7.36
C VAL A 608 -21.37 18.83 8.70
N LYS A 609 -22.35 19.72 8.94
CA LYS A 609 -23.15 19.69 10.15
C LYS A 609 -24.09 18.47 10.22
N LEU A 610 -24.69 18.07 9.10
CA LEU A 610 -25.66 16.97 9.06
C LEU A 610 -24.99 15.61 9.34
N TYR A 611 -23.72 15.48 8.98
CA TYR A 611 -22.94 14.24 9.10
C TYR A 611 -21.72 14.38 10.02
N GLU A 612 -21.77 15.31 10.99
CA GLU A 612 -20.66 15.54 11.94
C GLU A 612 -20.30 14.30 12.75
N ASP A 613 -21.24 13.41 13.04
CA ASP A 613 -21.02 12.17 13.76
C ASP A 613 -20.17 11.14 12.95
N TYR A 614 -20.11 11.25 11.63
CA TYR A 614 -19.29 10.39 10.77
C TYR A 614 -17.78 10.69 10.88
N VAL A 615 -17.44 11.89 11.33
CA VAL A 615 -16.05 12.36 11.44
C VAL A 615 -15.51 12.14 12.86
N ALA A 616 -16.39 11.89 13.84
CA ALA A 616 -16.05 11.76 15.26
C ALA A 616 -15.47 10.37 15.64
N TYR A 617 -15.38 9.45 14.69
CA TYR A 617 -14.78 8.12 14.82
C TYR A 617 -13.52 8.05 13.97
#